data_ecca87d0fc92878af4a56d736f083d44
#
_entry.id   ecca87d0fc92878af4a56d736f083d44
#
_cell.length_a   1.000
_cell.length_b   1.000
_cell.length_c   1.000
_cell.angle_alpha   90.00
_cell.angle_beta   90.00
_cell.angle_gamma   90.00
#
_symmetry.space_group_name_H-M   'P 1'
#
loop_
_entity.id
_entity.type
_entity.pdbx_description
1 polymer ?
#
loop_
_entity_poly.entity_id
_entity_poly.type
_entity_poly.pdbx_seq_one_letter_code
_entity_poly.pdbx_strand_id
1 'polypeptide(L)'
;MAILHIIAKHPDSSALTKLVARSDPNDGYVFIDDGVYVLLSKQLMAFGVRSIFVLEAHAEERGLIKVNTDCVEFINMADLVKLTTRYTSSMSW
;
A
#
# COMPACT_ATOMS: atom_id res chain seq x y z
N MET A 1 -1.99 8.71 16.49
CA MET A 1 -2.30 9.32 15.20
C MET A 1 -2.02 8.34 14.08
N ALA A 2 -2.89 8.27 13.11
CA ALA A 2 -2.73 7.36 11.98
C ALA A 2 -2.34 8.13 10.73
N ILE A 3 -1.35 7.64 10.01
CA ILE A 3 -0.83 8.23 8.78
C ILE A 3 -1.12 7.29 7.63
N LEU A 4 -1.53 7.82 6.49
CA LEU A 4 -1.67 7.06 5.26
C LEU A 4 -0.38 7.21 4.46
N HIS A 5 0.33 6.11 4.25
CA HIS A 5 1.55 6.09 3.46
C HIS A 5 1.21 5.78 2.01
N ILE A 6 1.56 6.68 1.11
CA ILE A 6 1.30 6.54 -0.32
C ILE A 6 2.62 6.19 -1.01
N ILE A 7 2.70 5.00 -1.59
CA ILE A 7 3.93 4.49 -2.18
C ILE A 7 3.74 4.33 -3.68
N ALA A 8 4.43 5.17 -4.45
CA ALA A 8 4.33 5.20 -5.91
C ALA A 8 5.55 4.58 -6.60
N LYS A 9 6.62 4.31 -5.87
CA LYS A 9 7.86 3.77 -6.42
C LYS A 9 7.87 2.25 -6.31
N HIS A 10 8.62 1.60 -7.19
CA HIS A 10 8.85 0.17 -7.12
C HIS A 10 9.42 -0.17 -5.74
N PRO A 11 8.76 -1.06 -4.98
CA PRO A 11 9.19 -1.33 -3.61
C PRO A 11 10.50 -2.12 -3.56
N ASP A 12 11.44 -1.59 -2.80
CA ASP A 12 12.68 -2.24 -2.46
C ASP A 12 12.50 -2.91 -1.09
N SER A 13 12.96 -4.14 -0.94
CA SER A 13 12.81 -4.92 0.30
C SER A 13 13.31 -4.16 1.53
N SER A 14 14.49 -3.53 1.44
CA SER A 14 15.04 -2.82 2.59
C SER A 14 14.24 -1.56 2.90
N ALA A 15 13.75 -0.86 1.88
CA ALA A 15 12.93 0.33 2.08
C ALA A 15 11.60 -0.02 2.74
N LEU A 16 10.97 -1.12 2.31
CA LEU A 16 9.72 -1.58 2.92
C LEU A 16 9.90 -1.99 4.38
N THR A 17 10.99 -2.69 4.68
CA THR A 17 11.29 -3.11 6.05
C THR A 17 11.46 -1.89 6.95
N LYS A 18 12.18 -0.88 6.49
CA LYS A 18 12.37 0.36 7.25
C LYS A 18 11.06 1.11 7.44
N LEU A 19 10.23 1.16 6.39
CA LEU A 19 8.95 1.84 6.45
C LEU A 19 8.05 1.19 7.51
N VAL A 20 7.93 -0.13 7.49
CA VAL A 20 7.12 -0.87 8.46
C VAL A 20 7.64 -0.65 9.88
N ALA A 21 8.96 -0.68 10.07
CA ALA A 21 9.57 -0.50 11.38
C ALA A 21 9.31 0.88 11.98
N ARG A 22 9.16 1.90 11.14
CA ARG A 22 8.93 3.29 11.57
C ARG A 22 7.46 3.63 11.71
N SER A 23 6.58 2.78 11.20
CA SER A 23 5.15 3.05 11.15
C SER A 23 4.44 2.64 12.43
N ASP A 24 3.35 3.35 12.73
CA ASP A 24 2.44 2.94 13.78
C ASP A 24 1.57 1.78 13.27
N PRO A 25 1.22 0.79 14.10
CA PRO A 25 0.33 -0.29 13.68
C PRO A 25 -1.02 0.17 13.12
N ASN A 26 -1.45 1.38 13.45
CA ASN A 26 -2.71 1.94 12.95
C ASN A 26 -2.57 2.68 11.62
N ASP A 27 -1.34 2.82 11.11
CA ASP A 27 -1.11 3.46 9.82
C ASP A 27 -1.64 2.59 8.68
N GLY A 28 -2.04 3.25 7.61
CA GLY A 28 -2.45 2.57 6.38
C GLY A 28 -1.39 2.74 5.30
N TYR A 29 -1.43 1.85 4.33
CA TYR A 29 -0.50 1.84 3.20
C TYR A 29 -1.30 1.72 1.92
N VAL A 30 -1.06 2.61 0.97
CA VAL A 30 -1.66 2.52 -0.36
C VAL A 30 -0.55 2.52 -1.41
N PHE A 31 -0.59 1.53 -2.28
CA PHE A 31 0.40 1.35 -3.35
C PHE A 31 -0.24 1.75 -4.68
N ILE A 32 0.39 2.69 -5.36
CA ILE A 32 -0.06 3.22 -6.66
C ILE A 32 1.11 3.17 -7.65
N ASP A 33 0.82 3.34 -8.92
CA ASP A 33 1.84 3.32 -9.98
C ASP A 33 2.75 2.10 -9.82
N ASP A 34 4.06 2.28 -9.84
CA ASP A 34 5.02 1.18 -9.69
C ASP A 34 5.03 0.57 -8.29
N GLY A 35 4.42 1.25 -7.31
CA GLY A 35 4.27 0.71 -5.96
C GLY A 35 3.45 -0.58 -5.95
N VAL A 36 2.56 -0.77 -6.94
CA VAL A 36 1.73 -1.98 -7.00
C VAL A 36 2.55 -3.27 -7.17
N TYR A 37 3.80 -3.17 -7.55
CA TYR A 37 4.69 -4.34 -7.63
C TYR A 37 4.96 -4.97 -6.26
N VAL A 38 4.53 -4.34 -5.18
CA VAL A 38 4.55 -4.96 -3.84
C VAL A 38 3.79 -6.28 -3.85
N LEU A 39 2.83 -6.45 -4.74
CA LEU A 39 2.06 -7.68 -4.86
C LEU A 39 2.93 -8.89 -5.20
N LEU A 40 4.09 -8.67 -5.81
CA LEU A 40 5.05 -9.73 -6.13
C LEU A 40 6.07 -9.94 -5.01
N SER A 41 6.04 -9.10 -3.98
CA SER A 41 7.03 -9.13 -2.91
C SER A 41 6.59 -10.03 -1.76
N LYS A 42 7.52 -10.82 -1.26
CA LYS A 42 7.30 -11.59 -0.03
C LYS A 42 7.22 -10.67 1.19
N GLN A 43 7.71 -9.45 1.06
CA GLN A 43 7.66 -8.44 2.12
C GLN A 43 6.24 -8.01 2.47
N LEU A 44 5.28 -8.27 1.58
CA LEU A 44 3.88 -7.96 1.84
C LEU A 44 3.40 -8.59 3.14
N MET A 45 3.89 -9.78 3.45
CA MET A 45 3.53 -10.48 4.69
C MET A 45 4.11 -9.81 5.94
N ALA A 46 5.15 -9.01 5.79
CA ALA A 46 5.76 -8.30 6.92
C ALA A 46 4.87 -7.19 7.47
N PHE A 47 3.87 -6.75 6.71
CA PHE A 47 2.91 -5.75 7.18
C PHE A 47 1.96 -6.31 8.23
N GLY A 48 1.84 -7.63 8.32
CA GLY A 48 1.00 -8.27 9.32
C GLY A 48 -0.46 -7.89 9.20
N VAL A 49 -1.04 -7.38 10.27
CA VAL A 49 -2.47 -6.99 10.31
C VAL A 49 -2.73 -5.55 9.88
N ARG A 50 -1.73 -4.87 9.33
CA ARG A 50 -1.89 -3.48 8.90
C ARG A 50 -2.81 -3.39 7.68
N SER A 51 -3.44 -2.23 7.53
CA SER A 51 -4.33 -1.97 6.39
C SER A 51 -3.51 -1.68 5.14
N ILE A 52 -3.64 -2.53 4.13
CA ILE A 52 -2.89 -2.42 2.89
C ILE A 52 -3.88 -2.28 1.73
N PHE A 53 -3.74 -1.21 0.96
CA PHE A 53 -4.59 -0.91 -0.18
C PHE A 53 -3.75 -0.85 -1.45
N VAL A 54 -4.32 -1.31 -2.55
CA VAL A 54 -3.67 -1.26 -3.86
C VAL A 54 -4.65 -0.66 -4.86
N LEU A 55 -4.20 0.33 -5.63
CA LEU A 55 -5.05 0.92 -6.65
C LEU A 55 -5.23 -0.08 -7.80
N GLU A 56 -6.45 -0.57 -7.93
CA GLU A 56 -6.79 -1.67 -8.85
C GLU A 56 -6.40 -1.39 -10.29
N ALA A 57 -6.71 -0.18 -10.78
CA ALA A 57 -6.39 0.18 -12.17
C ALA A 57 -4.90 0.09 -12.46
N HIS A 58 -4.06 0.51 -11.53
CA HIS A 58 -2.61 0.47 -11.72
C HIS A 58 -2.07 -0.96 -11.67
N ALA A 59 -2.64 -1.80 -10.81
CA ALA A 59 -2.27 -3.21 -10.75
C ALA A 59 -2.72 -3.93 -12.03
N GLU A 60 -3.90 -3.62 -12.52
CA GLU A 60 -4.44 -4.21 -13.74
C GLU A 60 -3.58 -3.86 -14.96
N GLU A 61 -3.15 -2.61 -15.08
CA GLU A 61 -2.27 -2.16 -16.18
C GLU A 61 -0.97 -2.96 -16.22
N ARG A 62 -0.52 -3.47 -15.08
CA ARG A 62 0.73 -4.23 -14.95
C ARG A 62 0.52 -5.72 -14.86
N GLY A 63 -0.71 -6.18 -15.09
CA GLY A 63 -1.05 -7.61 -15.06
C GLY A 63 -0.94 -8.25 -13.68
N LEU A 64 -1.07 -7.46 -12.62
CA LEU A 64 -0.89 -7.93 -11.24
C LEU A 64 -2.19 -8.19 -10.50
N ILE A 65 -3.32 -8.06 -11.18
CA ILE A 65 -4.62 -8.35 -10.57
C ILE A 65 -4.66 -9.84 -10.19
N LYS A 66 -5.19 -10.19 -9.07
CA LYS A 66 -5.28 -11.57 -8.54
C LYS A 66 -3.98 -12.13 -7.94
N VAL A 67 -2.93 -11.33 -7.84
CA VAL A 67 -1.70 -11.76 -7.16
C VAL A 67 -1.76 -11.29 -5.71
N ASN A 68 -1.55 -12.21 -4.76
CA ASN A 68 -1.52 -11.92 -3.32
C ASN A 68 -2.70 -11.10 -2.82
N THR A 69 -3.92 -11.50 -3.20
CA THR A 69 -5.12 -10.71 -2.91
C THR A 69 -5.63 -10.85 -1.47
N ASP A 70 -5.15 -11.83 -0.72
CA ASP A 70 -5.66 -12.12 0.61
C ASP A 70 -5.30 -11.07 1.67
N CYS A 71 -4.17 -10.41 1.50
CA CYS A 71 -3.68 -9.43 2.47
C CYS A 71 -3.91 -7.99 2.05
N VAL A 72 -4.47 -7.73 0.88
CA VAL A 72 -4.66 -6.37 0.36
C VAL A 72 -6.11 -6.13 -0.04
N GLU A 73 -6.52 -4.87 0.02
CA GLU A 73 -7.80 -4.46 -0.51
C GLU A 73 -7.56 -3.64 -1.79
N PHE A 74 -8.18 -4.07 -2.89
CA PHE A 74 -8.11 -3.32 -4.15
C PHE A 74 -9.13 -2.20 -4.09
N ILE A 75 -8.70 -1.00 -4.43
CA ILE A 75 -9.53 0.20 -4.38
C ILE A 75 -9.49 0.95 -5.70
N ASN A 76 -10.50 1.78 -5.93
CA ASN A 76 -10.52 2.70 -7.06
C ASN A 76 -10.08 4.09 -6.61
N MET A 77 -10.02 5.04 -7.55
CA MET A 77 -9.55 6.39 -7.26
C MET A 77 -10.48 7.13 -6.28
N ALA A 78 -11.79 6.89 -6.36
CA ALA A 78 -12.75 7.49 -5.44
C ALA A 78 -12.52 6.99 -4.01
N ASP A 79 -12.22 5.70 -3.87
CA ASP A 79 -11.89 5.12 -2.57
C ASP A 79 -10.61 5.71 -2.00
N LEU A 80 -9.61 5.96 -2.85
CA LEU A 80 -8.36 6.59 -2.43
C LEU A 80 -8.62 7.97 -1.84
N VAL A 81 -9.46 8.76 -2.49
CA VAL A 81 -9.83 10.09 -1.98
C VAL A 81 -10.50 9.96 -0.60
N LYS A 82 -11.38 8.99 -0.43
CA LYS A 82 -12.03 8.75 0.87
C LYS A 82 -11.01 8.35 1.94
N LEU A 83 -10.01 7.54 1.57
CA LEU A 83 -8.97 7.13 2.51
C LEU A 83 -8.20 8.32 3.06
N THR A 84 -7.90 9.30 2.23
CA THR A 84 -7.14 10.48 2.67
C THR A 84 -7.88 11.27 3.75
N THR A 85 -9.19 11.13 3.86
CA THR A 85 -9.99 11.79 4.90
C THR A 85 -10.08 10.98 6.18
N ARG A 86 -9.79 9.67 6.14
CA ARG A 86 -9.84 8.80 7.31
C ARG A 86 -8.59 8.92 8.20
N TYR A 87 -7.47 9.32 7.60
CA TYR A 87 -6.20 9.40 8.31
C TYR A 87 -5.90 10.85 8.66
N THR A 88 -5.18 11.05 9.75
CA THR A 88 -4.83 12.38 10.24
C THR A 88 -3.99 13.16 9.23
N SER A 89 -3.10 12.44 8.55
CA SER A 89 -2.25 13.01 7.51
C SER A 89 -1.85 11.93 6.51
N SER A 90 -1.24 12.34 5.42
CA SER A 90 -0.69 11.40 4.44
C SER A 90 0.76 11.76 4.13
N MET A 91 1.53 10.76 3.73
CA MET A 91 2.94 10.90 3.43
C MET A 91 3.25 10.13 2.15
N SER A 92 3.87 10.78 1.18
CA SER A 92 4.24 10.16 -0.10
C SER A 92 5.68 9.68 -0.07
N TRP A 93 5.89 8.51 -0.66
CA TRP A 93 7.21 7.87 -0.74
C TRP A 93 7.61 7.61 -2.19
#